data_d01cebe0518a3d8ef2cf3da4e21a6b26
#
_entry.id   d01cebe0518a3d8ef2cf3da4e21a6b26
#
_cell.length_a   1.000
_cell.length_b   1.000
_cell.length_c   1.000
_cell.angle_alpha   90.00
_cell.angle_beta   90.00
_cell.angle_gamma   90.00
#
_symmetry.space_group_name_H-M   'P 1'
#
loop_
_entity.id
_entity.type
_entity.pdbx_description
1 polymer ?
#
loop_
_entity_poly.entity_id
_entity_poly.type
_entity_poly.pdbx_seq_one_letter_code
_entity_poly.pdbx_strand_id
1 'polypeptide(L)'
;MKMLNTTRAAQVALIAAAIGCANSPAIADISDYRFELVDPAVKAGPDKIITVRLMNQKTGKAVPGAVIFATRLDMAPDAMKEMVTKVTPVPDAEPGNYRFQATFGMAGRWQLTLGAKIQGETGTLENKLVITAQP
;
A
#
# COMPACT_ATOMS: atom_id res chain seq x y z
N MET A 1 15.41 -83.49 -7.95
CA MET A 1 14.41 -82.55 -8.27
C MET A 1 14.31 -81.47 -7.26
N LYS A 2 14.78 -80.36 -7.58
CA LYS A 2 14.77 -79.26 -6.67
C LYS A 2 14.12 -78.10 -7.33
N MET A 3 13.11 -77.58 -6.71
CA MET A 3 12.50 -76.33 -7.13
C MET A 3 12.93 -75.25 -6.17
N LEU A 4 13.72 -74.38 -6.68
CA LEU A 4 14.11 -73.24 -5.91
C LEU A 4 13.25 -72.06 -6.30
N ASN A 5 12.33 -71.79 -5.49
CA ASN A 5 11.55 -70.60 -5.62
C ASN A 5 12.26 -69.48 -4.89
N THR A 6 13.00 -68.76 -5.60
CA THR A 6 13.48 -67.52 -5.13
C THR A 6 12.43 -66.45 -5.36
N THR A 7 11.62 -66.33 -4.39
CA THR A 7 10.71 -65.20 -4.36
C THR A 7 11.51 -63.97 -4.09
N ARG A 8 11.79 -63.28 -5.11
CA ARG A 8 12.35 -61.94 -4.95
C ARG A 8 11.21 -61.00 -4.61
N ALA A 9 11.11 -60.72 -3.38
CA ALA A 9 10.29 -59.64 -2.94
C ALA A 9 10.97 -58.33 -3.38
N ALA A 10 10.50 -57.76 -4.44
CA ALA A 10 10.92 -56.42 -4.79
C ALA A 10 10.29 -55.46 -3.77
N GLN A 11 11.07 -55.04 -2.83
CA GLN A 11 10.64 -53.96 -2.00
C GLN A 11 10.78 -52.69 -2.79
N VAL A 12 9.70 -52.20 -3.25
CA VAL A 12 9.63 -50.84 -3.77
C VAL A 12 9.56 -49.92 -2.56
N ALA A 13 10.66 -49.38 -2.20
CA ALA A 13 10.66 -48.31 -1.24
C ALA A 13 10.06 -47.09 -1.90
N LEU A 14 8.81 -46.84 -1.61
CA LEU A 14 8.17 -45.61 -1.99
C LEU A 14 8.68 -44.53 -1.06
N ILE A 15 9.70 -43.82 -1.48
CA ILE A 15 10.11 -42.60 -0.80
C ILE A 15 9.09 -41.55 -1.20
N ALA A 16 8.08 -41.38 -0.39
CA ALA A 16 7.25 -40.23 -0.47
C ALA A 16 8.09 -39.05 0.01
N ALA A 17 8.70 -38.37 -0.93
CA ALA A 17 9.24 -37.07 -0.64
C ALA A 17 8.05 -36.16 -0.36
N ALA A 18 7.75 -36.00 0.90
CA ALA A 18 6.86 -34.94 1.31
C ALA A 18 7.60 -33.64 1.03
N ILE A 19 7.38 -33.10 -0.12
CA ILE A 19 7.74 -31.72 -0.41
C ILE A 19 6.81 -30.92 0.48
N GLY A 20 7.27 -30.64 1.68
CA GLY A 20 6.63 -29.62 2.48
C GLY A 20 6.75 -28.32 1.71
N CYS A 21 5.69 -27.94 1.03
CA CYS A 21 5.55 -26.57 0.64
C CYS A 21 5.54 -25.77 1.92
N ALA A 22 6.70 -25.30 2.33
CA ALA A 22 6.77 -24.26 3.29
C ALA A 22 6.14 -23.05 2.63
N ASN A 23 4.85 -22.89 2.82
CA ASN A 23 4.21 -21.61 2.63
C ASN A 23 4.79 -20.69 3.69
N SER A 24 5.97 -20.17 3.44
CA SER A 24 6.41 -18.99 4.11
C SER A 24 5.39 -17.94 3.74
N PRO A 25 4.59 -17.40 4.71
CA PRO A 25 3.81 -16.25 4.39
C PRO A 25 4.79 -15.23 3.83
N ALA A 26 4.54 -14.77 2.63
CA ALA A 26 5.32 -13.67 2.07
C ALA A 26 5.15 -12.53 3.07
N ILE A 27 6.19 -12.30 3.90
CA ILE A 27 6.21 -11.18 4.81
C ILE A 27 6.26 -9.96 3.92
N ALA A 28 5.13 -9.26 3.82
CA ALA A 28 5.10 -7.99 3.14
C ALA A 28 6.01 -7.04 3.90
N ASP A 29 6.90 -6.39 3.20
CA ASP A 29 7.73 -5.32 3.74
C ASP A 29 6.95 -4.01 3.61
N ILE A 30 7.24 -3.06 4.48
CA ILE A 30 6.65 -1.71 4.39
C ILE A 30 6.89 -1.07 3.01
N SER A 31 7.98 -1.42 2.35
CA SER A 31 8.30 -0.95 0.99
C SER A 31 7.39 -1.52 -0.10
N ASP A 32 6.61 -2.55 0.20
CA ASP A 32 5.65 -3.12 -0.74
C ASP A 32 4.34 -2.32 -0.80
N TYR A 33 4.16 -1.38 0.10
CA TYR A 33 2.96 -0.56 0.18
C TYR A 33 3.20 0.81 -0.41
N ARG A 34 2.17 1.35 -1.03
CA ARG A 34 2.23 2.66 -1.65
C ARG A 34 0.87 3.32 -1.65
N PHE A 35 0.85 4.61 -1.32
CA PHE A 35 -0.33 5.44 -1.55
C PHE A 35 -0.36 5.93 -3.00
N GLU A 36 -1.55 5.94 -3.56
CA GLU A 36 -1.82 6.43 -4.89
C GLU A 36 -2.96 7.43 -4.82
N LEU A 37 -2.87 8.50 -5.60
CA LEU A 37 -3.97 9.44 -5.75
C LEU A 37 -5.05 8.82 -6.64
N VAL A 38 -6.30 8.85 -6.20
CA VAL A 38 -7.43 8.44 -7.02
C VAL A 38 -7.66 9.48 -8.13
N ASP A 39 -7.53 10.75 -7.80
CA ASP A 39 -7.57 11.83 -8.75
C ASP A 39 -6.42 12.80 -8.49
N PRO A 40 -5.45 12.93 -9.41
CA PRO A 40 -4.30 13.80 -9.21
C PRO A 40 -4.58 15.28 -9.49
N ALA A 41 -5.78 15.62 -9.91
CA ALA A 41 -6.17 16.99 -10.22
C ALA A 41 -7.38 17.42 -9.39
N VAL A 42 -7.31 18.63 -8.87
CA VAL A 42 -8.42 19.28 -8.17
C VAL A 42 -8.56 20.72 -8.68
N LYS A 43 -9.72 21.33 -8.47
CA LYS A 43 -9.83 22.77 -8.66
C LYS A 43 -9.32 23.49 -7.42
N ALA A 44 -8.61 24.59 -7.61
CA ALA A 44 -8.24 25.46 -6.51
C ALA A 44 -9.51 25.99 -5.82
N GLY A 45 -9.45 26.15 -4.53
CA GLY A 45 -10.57 26.62 -3.73
C GLY A 45 -10.66 25.95 -2.37
N PRO A 46 -11.67 26.33 -1.58
CA PRO A 46 -11.85 25.78 -0.25
C PRO A 46 -12.49 24.40 -0.27
N ASP A 47 -12.27 23.66 0.82
CA ASP A 47 -12.99 22.41 1.13
C ASP A 47 -12.95 21.35 0.02
N LYS A 48 -11.79 21.19 -0.59
CA LYS A 48 -11.61 20.16 -1.63
C LYS A 48 -11.31 18.81 -0.98
N ILE A 49 -11.78 17.75 -1.62
CA ILE A 49 -11.56 16.39 -1.15
C ILE A 49 -10.43 15.76 -1.95
N ILE A 50 -9.47 15.20 -1.21
CA ILE A 50 -8.39 14.40 -1.76
C ILE A 50 -8.65 12.96 -1.34
N THR A 51 -8.64 12.05 -2.30
CA THR A 51 -8.76 10.62 -2.03
C THR A 51 -7.47 9.93 -2.42
N VAL A 52 -6.91 9.20 -1.48
CA VAL A 52 -5.75 8.34 -1.71
C VAL A 52 -6.14 6.89 -1.48
N ARG A 53 -5.50 6.00 -2.18
CA ARG A 53 -5.66 4.56 -2.02
C ARG A 53 -4.35 3.96 -1.57
N LEU A 54 -4.39 3.14 -0.53
CA LEU A 54 -3.22 2.39 -0.10
C LEU A 54 -3.21 1.04 -0.81
N MET A 55 -2.15 0.77 -1.56
CA MET A 55 -2.00 -0.45 -2.34
C MET A 55 -0.85 -1.29 -1.82
N ASN A 56 -1.09 -2.59 -1.73
CA ASN A 56 -0.02 -3.57 -1.63
C ASN A 56 0.39 -3.94 -3.06
N GLN A 57 1.60 -3.57 -3.45
CA GLN A 57 2.08 -3.75 -4.82
C GLN A 57 2.37 -5.21 -5.17
N LYS A 58 2.59 -6.06 -4.17
CA LYS A 58 2.78 -7.49 -4.39
C LYS A 58 1.48 -8.21 -4.72
N THR A 59 0.40 -7.84 -4.05
CA THR A 59 -0.90 -8.50 -4.23
C THR A 59 -1.82 -7.76 -5.19
N GLY A 60 -1.54 -6.47 -5.46
CA GLY A 60 -2.40 -5.61 -6.25
C GLY A 60 -3.71 -5.23 -5.56
N LYS A 61 -3.81 -5.42 -4.24
CA LYS A 61 -5.02 -5.16 -3.47
C LYS A 61 -4.90 -3.91 -2.63
N ALA A 62 -6.03 -3.22 -2.47
CA ALA A 62 -6.14 -2.10 -1.55
C ALA A 62 -6.08 -2.58 -0.10
N VAL A 63 -5.49 -1.78 0.77
CA VAL A 63 -5.20 -2.13 2.16
C VAL A 63 -6.01 -1.25 3.09
N PRO A 64 -7.03 -1.82 3.77
CA PRO A 64 -7.79 -1.08 4.75
C PRO A 64 -7.09 -1.02 6.10
N GLY A 65 -7.57 -0.17 6.98
CA GLY A 65 -7.16 -0.15 8.37
C GLY A 65 -5.79 0.43 8.68
N ALA A 66 -5.18 1.13 7.73
CA ALA A 66 -3.94 1.85 8.01
C ALA A 66 -4.22 3.09 8.87
N VAL A 67 -3.28 3.41 9.74
CA VAL A 67 -3.35 4.61 10.57
C VAL A 67 -2.44 5.66 9.97
N ILE A 68 -3.04 6.70 9.42
CA ILE A 68 -2.30 7.87 8.90
C ILE A 68 -2.13 8.83 10.06
N PHE A 69 -0.90 8.96 10.54
CA PHE A 69 -0.59 9.77 11.72
C PHE A 69 0.04 11.12 11.37
N ALA A 70 0.50 11.30 10.15
CA ALA A 70 1.11 12.54 9.70
C ALA A 70 0.64 12.90 8.31
N THR A 71 0.25 14.16 8.14
CA THR A 71 -0.15 14.73 6.86
C THR A 71 0.45 16.12 6.73
N ARG A 72 0.92 16.44 5.54
CA ARG A 72 1.37 17.78 5.19
C ARG A 72 1.04 18.05 3.74
N LEU A 73 0.48 19.22 3.46
CA LEU A 73 0.19 19.65 2.11
C LEU A 73 0.84 21.01 1.88
N ASP A 74 1.77 21.08 0.95
CA ASP A 74 2.51 22.29 0.63
C ASP A 74 2.80 22.39 -0.86
N MET A 75 3.32 23.53 -1.30
CA MET A 75 3.66 23.78 -2.68
C MET A 75 5.16 23.59 -2.96
N ALA A 76 5.79 22.61 -2.33
CA ALA A 76 7.20 22.30 -2.59
C ALA A 76 7.54 22.04 -4.07
N PRO A 77 6.69 21.39 -4.88
CA PRO A 77 6.98 21.19 -6.29
C PRO A 77 7.12 22.51 -7.09
N ASP A 78 6.49 23.58 -6.62
CA ASP A 78 6.61 24.91 -7.21
C ASP A 78 7.55 25.82 -6.41
N ALA A 79 8.47 25.20 -5.66
CA ALA A 79 9.49 25.88 -4.85
C ALA A 79 8.92 26.82 -3.75
N MET A 80 7.70 26.51 -3.30
CA MET A 80 7.00 27.30 -2.28
C MET A 80 6.59 26.40 -1.10
N LYS A 81 7.55 25.75 -0.45
CA LYS A 81 7.28 24.81 0.65
C LYS A 81 6.70 25.48 1.89
N GLU A 82 6.80 26.79 2.02
CA GLU A 82 6.17 27.55 3.10
C GLU A 82 4.67 27.78 2.88
N MET A 83 4.19 27.56 1.67
CA MET A 83 2.76 27.56 1.37
C MET A 83 2.14 26.25 1.83
N VAL A 84 1.76 26.20 3.09
CA VAL A 84 1.19 25.03 3.75
C VAL A 84 -0.28 25.26 4.00
N THR A 85 -1.08 24.23 3.78
CA THR A 85 -2.49 24.25 4.12
C THR A 85 -2.84 23.10 5.07
N LYS A 86 -3.89 23.28 5.85
CA LYS A 86 -4.37 22.27 6.77
C LYS A 86 -5.02 21.12 6.02
N VAL A 87 -4.74 19.90 6.46
CA VAL A 87 -5.34 18.68 5.95
C VAL A 87 -6.14 18.02 7.06
N THR A 88 -7.41 17.77 6.82
CA THR A 88 -8.32 17.18 7.80
C THR A 88 -8.82 15.83 7.27
N PRO A 89 -8.64 14.72 8.02
CA PRO A 89 -9.21 13.45 7.62
C PRO A 89 -10.73 13.51 7.61
N VAL A 90 -11.33 12.86 6.61
CA VAL A 90 -12.77 12.68 6.54
C VAL A 90 -13.08 11.19 6.34
N PRO A 91 -14.25 10.71 6.81
CA PRO A 91 -14.60 9.30 6.64
C PRO A 91 -14.70 8.91 5.18
N ASP A 92 -14.26 7.67 4.87
CA ASP A 92 -14.47 7.06 3.56
C ASP A 92 -15.22 5.74 3.75
N ALA A 93 -16.13 5.45 2.82
CA ALA A 93 -16.93 4.23 2.84
C ALA A 93 -16.21 3.05 2.16
N GLU A 94 -15.19 3.30 1.33
CA GLU A 94 -14.48 2.25 0.60
C GLU A 94 -13.24 1.78 1.36
N PRO A 95 -13.13 0.49 1.69
CA PRO A 95 -11.93 -0.05 2.31
C PRO A 95 -10.69 0.16 1.44
N GLY A 96 -9.61 0.65 2.06
CA GLY A 96 -8.38 0.93 1.36
C GLY A 96 -8.27 2.34 0.78
N ASN A 97 -9.36 3.11 0.80
CA ASN A 97 -9.36 4.51 0.46
C ASN A 97 -9.32 5.37 1.72
N TYR A 98 -8.61 6.49 1.62
CA TYR A 98 -8.46 7.45 2.71
C TYR A 98 -8.72 8.84 2.14
N ARG A 99 -9.62 9.58 2.77
CA ARG A 99 -10.08 10.87 2.28
C ARG A 99 -9.64 11.99 3.21
N PHE A 100 -9.30 13.09 2.63
CA PHE A 100 -8.90 14.31 3.34
C PHE A 100 -9.59 15.50 2.73
N GLN A 101 -9.82 16.50 3.56
CA GLN A 101 -10.32 17.80 3.14
C GLN A 101 -9.22 18.84 3.31
N ALA A 102 -9.03 19.65 2.28
CA ALA A 102 -8.04 20.72 2.30
C ALA A 102 -8.49 21.89 1.43
N THR A 103 -7.94 23.05 1.73
CA THR A 103 -8.13 24.25 0.92
C THR A 103 -6.90 24.49 0.07
N PHE A 104 -7.10 24.53 -1.24
CA PHE A 104 -6.04 24.89 -2.19
C PHE A 104 -6.17 26.38 -2.49
N GLY A 105 -5.37 27.19 -1.81
CA GLY A 105 -5.49 28.64 -1.87
C GLY A 105 -5.07 29.27 -3.21
N MET A 106 -4.39 28.50 -4.06
CA MET A 106 -4.01 28.95 -5.39
C MET A 106 -3.78 27.74 -6.31
N ALA A 107 -3.87 27.99 -7.60
CA ALA A 107 -3.53 27.00 -8.61
C ALA A 107 -2.02 26.70 -8.59
N GLY A 108 -1.64 25.49 -8.92
CA GLY A 108 -0.25 25.04 -8.93
C GLY A 108 -0.11 23.61 -8.51
N ARG A 109 1.12 23.19 -8.29
CA ARG A 109 1.44 21.83 -7.85
C ARG A 109 1.63 21.81 -6.35
N TRP A 110 0.85 20.95 -5.72
CA TRP A 110 0.89 20.74 -4.29
C TRP A 110 1.42 19.34 -3.99
N GLN A 111 2.17 19.22 -2.92
CA GLN A 111 2.70 17.93 -2.47
C GLN A 111 2.03 17.51 -1.18
N LEU A 112 1.38 16.37 -1.22
CA LEU A 112 0.81 15.72 -0.04
C LEU A 112 1.83 14.72 0.49
N THR A 113 2.31 14.95 1.69
CA THR A 113 3.18 14.01 2.40
C THR A 113 2.34 13.26 3.42
N LEU A 114 2.39 11.95 3.36
CA LEU A 114 1.66 11.05 4.25
C LEU A 114 2.62 10.17 5.02
N GLY A 115 2.43 10.08 6.32
CA GLY A 115 3.08 9.10 7.17
C GLY A 115 2.03 8.17 7.75
N ALA A 116 2.22 6.87 7.61
CA ALA A 116 1.24 5.89 8.03
C ALA A 116 1.88 4.65 8.65
N LYS A 117 1.10 4.01 9.51
CA LYS A 117 1.40 2.66 10.02
C LYS A 117 0.38 1.69 9.47
N ILE A 118 0.88 0.54 9.04
CA ILE A 118 0.07 -0.53 8.48
C ILE A 118 0.03 -1.67 9.48
N GLN A 119 -1.17 -2.20 9.72
CA GLN A 119 -1.35 -3.31 10.65
C GLN A 119 -0.53 -4.53 10.21
N GLY A 120 0.20 -5.10 11.16
CA GLY A 120 1.03 -6.27 10.91
C GLY A 120 2.40 -5.99 10.31
N GLU A 121 2.69 -4.73 9.97
CA GLU A 121 3.97 -4.34 9.40
C GLU A 121 4.83 -3.58 10.41
N THR A 122 6.14 -3.78 10.32
CA THR A 122 7.12 -3.04 11.09
C THR A 122 7.54 -1.81 10.30
N GLY A 123 7.66 -0.68 10.98
CA GLY A 123 8.11 0.56 10.38
C GLY A 123 6.97 1.48 9.97
N THR A 124 7.33 2.53 9.28
CA THR A 124 6.44 3.61 8.87
C THR A 124 6.51 3.78 7.38
N LEU A 125 5.35 3.85 6.74
CA LEU A 125 5.26 4.21 5.33
C LEU A 125 5.21 5.74 5.21
N GLU A 126 6.11 6.30 4.42
CA GLU A 126 6.07 7.70 4.04
C GLU A 126 5.99 7.83 2.53
N ASN A 127 5.01 8.56 2.06
CA ASN A 127 4.86 8.86 0.63
C ASN A 127 4.64 10.35 0.40
N LYS A 128 5.09 10.79 -0.76
CA LYS A 128 4.87 12.14 -1.26
C LYS A 128 4.13 12.04 -2.60
N LEU A 129 2.99 12.69 -2.67
CA LEU A 129 2.12 12.65 -3.83
C LEU A 129 1.92 14.08 -4.35
N VAL A 130 1.96 14.25 -5.66
CA VAL A 130 1.79 15.57 -6.28
C VAL A 130 0.37 15.71 -6.80
N ILE A 131 -0.30 16.77 -6.36
CA ILE A 131 -1.66 17.12 -6.74
C ILE A 131 -1.58 18.42 -7.52
N THR A 132 -2.19 18.45 -8.70
CA THR A 132 -2.29 19.69 -9.49
C THR A 132 -3.61 20.38 -9.17
N ALA A 133 -3.52 21.59 -8.62
CA ALA A 133 -4.68 22.46 -8.43
C ALA A 133 -4.85 23.34 -9.67
N GLN A 134 -6.01 23.21 -10.28
CA GLN A 134 -6.35 23.97 -11.50
C GLN A 134 -7.11 25.23 -11.13
N PRO A 135 -6.97 26.29 -11.94
CA PRO A 135 -7.72 27.52 -11.73
C PRO A 135 -9.24 27.33 -11.77
#